data_4ba1e12a9ba3bcc7451f05c76c89fb37
#
_entry.id   4ba1e12a9ba3bcc7451f05c76c89fb37
#
_cell.length_a   1.000
_cell.length_b   1.000
_cell.length_c   1.000
_cell.angle_alpha   90.00
_cell.angle_beta   90.00
_cell.angle_gamma   90.00
#
_symmetry.space_group_name_H-M   'P 1'
#
loop_
_entity.id
_entity.type
_entity.pdbx_description
1 polymer ?
#
loop_
_entity_poly.entity_id
_entity_poly.type
_entity_poly.pdbx_seq_one_letter_code
_entity_poly.pdbx_strand_id
1 'polypeptide(L)'
;MSEAGYRMYEKSVGSGKRFAFSCDTAELKHYLSRRKASLEKVRENFEPLWKEIRLYFEPNFGKALLGNSDRDQSASTRDDEKILNSEPRQCVHRYSAGMQSGITNKAQPWCSIVPKLIDEEESADPELNKWCNNATTEILSALERANFYRVSQNVYPHAALFGTSAILILRGEEPGDIHFHLIDEGDYWISCDRYGQVNTLMRRVSMTLDQAREEFFWENLPESWRNQIKEGKLEERVEVMNLICPNDGSEKFKDIDKSRAYASIYWLDKQGGAENNGILDISSFSYKPFAVLRQMDSGAVYGKGLGEMSLPDCKELQKLEEYLLRMIANEAEPAMIAPSSMKGQPINMFPGGVTFYDGMMQSGAAPVGRLFQTQEGIDKVDIKIRDIASRIGSIWYNDLFAMMLQVNTANRNQKTATEVAELSAEKVTLLGPVLTQMDEFLTSVIDGVFRILIEDGAIGEPPEVLMSGDADISVEYTSTIHAEMRAALKMRAINMLIEMTTMLAPAKPGALDKIDEDHIIDTVCKVYPGAAAFVKKTSEVMKIREARSREQQQAIANQQLAEMMKNAGANAKALSETHIGNGNALEAVMGGAA
;
A
#
# COMPACT_ATOMS: atom_id res chain seq x y z
N MET A 1 -25.70 4.86 21.51
CA MET A 1 -24.74 3.72 21.56
C MET A 1 -24.76 3.22 22.99
N SER A 2 -25.11 1.95 23.20
CA SER A 2 -25.44 1.37 24.52
C SER A 2 -24.21 1.19 25.40
N GLU A 3 -24.42 1.17 26.72
CA GLU A 3 -23.43 0.85 27.78
C GLU A 3 -22.57 -0.40 27.50
N ALA A 4 -22.99 -1.25 26.58
CA ALA A 4 -22.29 -2.44 26.14
C ALA A 4 -20.99 -2.14 25.39
N GLY A 5 -20.88 -1.03 24.63
CA GLY A 5 -19.77 -0.74 23.72
C GLY A 5 -18.42 -0.47 24.36
N TYR A 6 -18.37 -0.12 25.63
CA TYR A 6 -17.14 0.26 26.33
C TYR A 6 -16.66 -0.73 27.39
N ARG A 7 -17.50 -1.64 27.84
CA ARG A 7 -17.09 -2.75 28.73
C ARG A 7 -16.11 -3.74 28.09
N MET A 8 -15.74 -3.49 26.86
CA MET A 8 -14.97 -4.35 25.98
C MET A 8 -13.49 -4.30 26.18
N TYR A 9 -12.98 -3.15 26.52
CA TYR A 9 -11.58 -3.02 26.86
C TYR A 9 -11.18 -3.88 28.07
N GLU A 10 -12.17 -4.23 28.91
CA GLU A 10 -11.92 -5.05 30.11
C GLU A 10 -11.59 -6.52 29.82
N LYS A 11 -12.09 -7.09 28.72
CA LYS A 11 -11.87 -8.52 28.42
C LYS A 11 -10.64 -8.80 27.57
N SER A 12 -10.19 -7.84 26.75
CA SER A 12 -9.00 -7.99 25.93
C SER A 12 -7.69 -7.73 26.68
N VAL A 13 -7.78 -7.03 27.78
CA VAL A 13 -6.67 -6.68 28.65
C VAL A 13 -6.79 -7.51 29.90
N GLY A 14 -6.04 -8.53 30.07
CA GLY A 14 -6.11 -9.52 31.17
C GLY A 14 -5.97 -8.96 32.60
N SER A 15 -6.37 -7.71 32.83
CA SER A 15 -6.49 -7.07 34.13
C SER A 15 -7.74 -6.19 34.14
N GLY A 16 -8.75 -6.54 34.92
CA GLY A 16 -9.88 -5.63 35.21
C GLY A 16 -9.38 -4.28 35.74
N LYS A 17 -10.19 -3.23 35.60
CA LYS A 17 -9.92 -1.89 36.14
C LYS A 17 -9.36 -1.98 37.55
N ARG A 18 -8.21 -1.36 37.80
CA ARG A 18 -7.54 -1.40 39.10
C ARG A 18 -7.58 -0.04 39.75
N PHE A 19 -8.02 0.01 41.00
CA PHE A 19 -7.95 1.20 41.83
C PHE A 19 -6.54 1.43 42.40
N ALA A 20 -5.91 0.37 42.90
CA ALA A 20 -4.59 0.43 43.52
C ALA A 20 -3.54 -0.28 42.64
N PHE A 21 -2.43 0.39 42.43
CA PHE A 21 -1.27 -0.16 41.74
C PHE A 21 -0.22 -0.64 42.76
N SER A 22 0.45 -1.74 42.44
CA SER A 22 1.52 -2.30 43.29
C SER A 22 2.88 -1.66 42.99
N CYS A 23 3.00 -0.97 41.85
CA CYS A 23 4.20 -0.22 41.47
C CYS A 23 4.26 1.14 42.18
N ASP A 24 5.44 1.72 42.30
CA ASP A 24 5.60 3.12 42.75
C ASP A 24 5.10 4.08 41.64
N THR A 25 3.89 4.60 41.85
CA THR A 25 3.25 5.52 40.89
C THR A 25 4.01 6.82 40.72
N ALA A 26 4.78 7.27 41.72
CA ALA A 26 5.59 8.50 41.62
C ALA A 26 6.82 8.27 40.73
N GLU A 27 7.51 7.15 40.92
CA GLU A 27 8.63 6.75 40.06
C GLU A 27 8.17 6.51 38.62
N LEU A 28 7.04 5.81 38.44
CA LEU A 28 6.45 5.57 37.13
C LEU A 28 6.10 6.90 36.44
N LYS A 29 5.47 7.84 37.13
CA LYS A 29 5.14 9.18 36.59
C LYS A 29 6.39 9.94 36.16
N HIS A 30 7.44 9.90 36.97
CA HIS A 30 8.71 10.55 36.63
C HIS A 30 9.34 9.91 35.37
N TYR A 31 9.29 8.57 35.26
CA TYR A 31 9.72 7.86 34.06
C TYR A 31 8.93 8.29 32.82
N LEU A 32 7.58 8.31 32.90
CA LEU A 32 6.69 8.69 31.81
C LEU A 32 6.95 10.14 31.36
N SER A 33 7.07 11.08 32.28
CA SER A 33 7.35 12.48 31.96
C SER A 33 8.70 12.67 31.26
N ARG A 34 9.73 11.95 31.73
CA ARG A 34 11.06 11.98 31.13
C ARG A 34 11.06 11.34 29.74
N ARG A 35 10.32 10.22 29.55
CA ARG A 35 10.17 9.55 28.26
C ARG A 35 9.43 10.44 27.26
N LYS A 36 8.36 11.09 27.71
CA LYS A 36 7.61 12.08 26.92
C LYS A 36 8.50 13.19 26.41
N ALA A 37 9.24 13.87 27.30
CA ALA A 37 10.13 14.96 26.92
C ALA A 37 11.20 14.54 25.89
N SER A 38 11.72 13.31 26.02
CA SER A 38 12.67 12.76 25.04
C SER A 38 12.03 12.56 23.67
N LEU A 39 10.82 12.01 23.61
CA LEU A 39 10.10 11.76 22.36
C LEU A 39 9.63 13.06 21.68
N GLU A 40 9.16 14.04 22.47
CA GLU A 40 8.78 15.37 21.99
C GLU A 40 9.97 16.07 21.32
N LYS A 41 11.14 16.05 21.95
CA LYS A 41 12.36 16.63 21.37
C LYS A 41 12.74 16.05 20.01
N VAL A 42 12.53 14.77 19.81
CA VAL A 42 12.78 14.12 18.50
C VAL A 42 11.79 14.61 17.46
N ARG A 43 10.49 14.68 17.80
CA ARG A 43 9.43 15.08 16.87
C ARG A 43 9.44 16.58 16.55
N GLU A 44 9.88 17.41 17.47
CA GLU A 44 9.91 18.88 17.34
C GLU A 44 10.62 19.35 16.04
N ASN A 45 11.59 18.58 15.56
CA ASN A 45 12.29 18.87 14.30
C ASN A 45 11.42 18.66 13.05
N PHE A 46 10.37 17.83 13.13
CA PHE A 46 9.51 17.46 11.98
C PHE A 46 8.22 18.27 11.95
N GLU A 47 7.74 18.76 13.10
CA GLU A 47 6.45 19.47 13.18
C GLU A 47 6.33 20.70 12.27
N PRO A 48 7.33 21.58 12.11
CA PRO A 48 7.22 22.73 11.22
C PRO A 48 7.00 22.30 9.78
N LEU A 49 7.71 21.26 9.32
CA LEU A 49 7.58 20.69 7.98
C LEU A 49 6.19 20.08 7.78
N TRP A 50 5.70 19.28 8.73
CA TRP A 50 4.38 18.67 8.66
C TRP A 50 3.24 19.70 8.62
N LYS A 51 3.36 20.79 9.42
CA LYS A 51 2.41 21.91 9.37
C LYS A 51 2.38 22.58 7.99
N GLU A 52 3.54 22.67 7.34
CA GLU A 52 3.65 23.25 6.00
C GLU A 52 3.08 22.33 4.94
N ILE A 53 3.41 21.03 4.96
CA ILE A 53 2.85 20.00 4.04
C ILE A 53 1.32 20.02 4.12
N ARG A 54 0.77 20.00 5.33
CA ARG A 54 -0.67 20.08 5.56
C ARG A 54 -1.32 21.24 4.79
N LEU A 55 -0.75 22.43 4.85
CA LEU A 55 -1.33 23.63 4.24
C LEU A 55 -1.36 23.61 2.71
N TYR A 56 -0.45 22.88 2.07
CA TYR A 56 -0.33 22.87 0.61
C TYR A 56 -0.99 21.66 -0.05
N PHE A 57 -1.24 20.58 0.69
CA PHE A 57 -1.81 19.35 0.15
C PHE A 57 -3.21 19.07 0.68
N GLU A 58 -3.34 18.79 1.97
CA GLU A 58 -4.62 18.39 2.57
C GLU A 58 -4.76 18.99 3.98
N PRO A 59 -5.37 20.17 4.10
CA PRO A 59 -5.54 20.86 5.37
C PRO A 59 -6.37 20.09 6.40
N ASN A 60 -7.13 19.08 5.97
CA ASN A 60 -7.93 18.23 6.85
C ASN A 60 -7.13 17.17 7.60
N PHE A 61 -5.92 16.84 7.13
CA PHE A 61 -5.02 15.90 7.81
C PHE A 61 -4.14 16.61 8.82
N GLY A 62 -3.64 15.89 9.83
CA GLY A 62 -2.73 16.46 10.82
C GLY A 62 -3.34 17.60 11.65
N LYS A 63 -4.64 17.59 11.89
CA LYS A 63 -5.31 18.65 12.70
C LYS A 63 -4.74 18.75 14.10
N ALA A 64 -4.28 17.64 14.66
CA ALA A 64 -3.65 17.58 15.95
C ALA A 64 -2.35 18.42 16.07
N LEU A 65 -1.73 18.77 14.94
CA LEU A 65 -0.55 19.65 14.89
C LEU A 65 -0.87 21.12 15.21
N LEU A 66 -2.13 21.53 15.13
CA LEU A 66 -2.55 22.91 15.36
C LEU A 66 -2.72 23.28 16.84
N GLY A 67 -2.82 22.29 17.73
CA GLY A 67 -3.16 22.52 19.13
C GLY A 67 -4.68 22.45 19.38
N ASN A 68 -5.05 22.42 20.67
CA ASN A 68 -6.42 22.09 21.10
C ASN A 68 -7.48 23.14 20.75
N SER A 69 -7.11 24.42 20.75
CA SER A 69 -8.06 25.52 20.48
C SER A 69 -8.50 25.58 19.02
N ASP A 70 -7.71 25.03 18.10
CA ASP A 70 -7.92 25.20 16.67
C ASP A 70 -8.48 23.94 16.00
N ARG A 71 -8.54 22.79 16.73
CA ARG A 71 -9.02 21.51 16.18
C ARG A 71 -10.48 21.55 15.73
N ASP A 72 -11.35 22.17 16.50
CA ASP A 72 -12.79 22.25 16.20
C ASP A 72 -13.10 23.40 15.22
N GLN A 73 -12.31 24.47 15.24
CA GLN A 73 -12.47 25.61 14.33
C GLN A 73 -11.92 25.33 12.94
N SER A 74 -10.87 24.52 12.80
CA SER A 74 -10.32 24.14 11.50
C SER A 74 -11.21 23.16 10.71
N ALA A 75 -12.31 22.69 11.30
CA ALA A 75 -13.38 21.99 10.55
C ALA A 75 -14.08 22.91 9.55
N SER A 76 -13.97 24.25 9.70
CA SER A 76 -14.54 25.22 8.80
C SER A 76 -13.50 25.86 7.87
N THR A 77 -13.38 25.35 6.68
CA THR A 77 -13.21 26.04 5.37
C THR A 77 -12.06 27.05 5.15
N ARG A 78 -11.34 27.57 6.13
CA ARG A 78 -10.39 28.68 5.90
C ARG A 78 -8.95 28.28 5.57
N ASP A 79 -8.56 27.06 5.88
CA ASP A 79 -7.20 26.60 5.58
C ASP A 79 -6.95 26.33 4.09
N ASP A 80 -8.04 26.21 3.31
CA ASP A 80 -7.98 26.03 1.83
C ASP A 80 -7.58 27.31 1.06
N GLU A 81 -7.51 28.48 1.71
CA GLU A 81 -7.17 29.76 1.06
C GLU A 81 -5.82 29.77 0.33
N LYS A 82 -4.88 28.91 0.76
CA LYS A 82 -3.56 28.78 0.12
C LYS A 82 -3.54 27.85 -1.08
N ILE A 83 -4.59 27.08 -1.30
CA ILE A 83 -4.69 26.11 -2.40
C ILE A 83 -5.46 26.75 -3.55
N LEU A 84 -4.75 27.34 -4.50
CA LEU A 84 -5.30 27.89 -5.74
C LEU A 84 -5.40 26.83 -6.83
N ASN A 85 -4.42 25.91 -6.89
CA ASN A 85 -4.41 24.79 -7.81
C ASN A 85 -4.56 23.49 -7.04
N SER A 86 -5.52 22.65 -7.42
CA SER A 86 -5.88 21.41 -6.74
C SER A 86 -5.06 20.18 -7.17
N GLU A 87 -4.12 20.30 -8.11
CA GLU A 87 -3.36 19.15 -8.62
C GLU A 87 -2.61 18.38 -7.50
N PRO A 88 -1.94 19.05 -6.52
CA PRO A 88 -1.30 18.33 -5.42
C PRO A 88 -2.27 17.46 -4.63
N ARG A 89 -3.48 17.97 -4.32
CA ARG A 89 -4.54 17.22 -3.63
C ARG A 89 -5.01 16.03 -4.46
N GLN A 90 -5.20 16.21 -5.76
CA GLN A 90 -5.60 15.13 -6.66
C GLN A 90 -4.54 14.02 -6.74
N CYS A 91 -3.25 14.38 -6.72
CA CYS A 91 -2.16 13.41 -6.65
C CYS A 91 -2.23 12.54 -5.40
N VAL A 92 -2.50 13.13 -4.23
CA VAL A 92 -2.69 12.40 -2.97
C VAL A 92 -3.85 11.40 -3.07
N HIS A 93 -4.99 11.82 -3.62
CA HIS A 93 -6.15 10.94 -3.76
C HIS A 93 -5.91 9.81 -4.77
N ARG A 94 -5.25 10.09 -5.91
CA ARG A 94 -4.89 9.06 -6.91
C ARG A 94 -3.92 8.04 -6.31
N TYR A 95 -2.92 8.51 -5.58
CA TYR A 95 -1.99 7.64 -4.87
C TYR A 95 -2.71 6.73 -3.87
N SER A 96 -3.55 7.29 -3.00
CA SER A 96 -4.31 6.52 -2.01
C SER A 96 -5.19 5.44 -2.66
N ALA A 97 -5.96 5.82 -3.70
CA ALA A 97 -6.81 4.88 -4.44
C ALA A 97 -5.98 3.79 -5.14
N GLY A 98 -4.84 4.17 -5.74
CA GLY A 98 -3.92 3.25 -6.40
C GLY A 98 -3.30 2.24 -5.43
N MET A 99 -2.83 2.70 -4.28
CA MET A 99 -2.26 1.83 -3.24
C MET A 99 -3.31 0.87 -2.68
N GLN A 100 -4.51 1.36 -2.38
CA GLN A 100 -5.58 0.51 -1.86
C GLN A 100 -6.03 -0.54 -2.88
N SER A 101 -6.23 -0.16 -4.14
CA SER A 101 -6.66 -1.09 -5.18
C SER A 101 -5.56 -2.09 -5.56
N GLY A 102 -4.31 -1.67 -5.49
CA GLY A 102 -3.17 -2.47 -5.88
C GLY A 102 -2.60 -3.38 -4.80
N ILE A 103 -2.66 -2.98 -3.52
CA ILE A 103 -2.06 -3.72 -2.40
C ILE A 103 -3.12 -4.38 -1.51
N THR A 104 -4.09 -3.61 -1.00
CA THR A 104 -5.11 -4.11 -0.05
C THR A 104 -6.50 -4.08 -0.67
N ASN A 105 -6.65 -4.76 -1.81
CA ASN A 105 -7.94 -4.81 -2.49
C ASN A 105 -8.90 -5.74 -1.75
N LYS A 106 -10.05 -5.20 -1.31
CA LYS A 106 -11.09 -5.99 -0.64
C LYS A 106 -11.69 -7.11 -1.51
N ALA A 107 -11.69 -6.94 -2.83
CA ALA A 107 -12.31 -7.88 -3.76
C ALA A 107 -11.45 -9.13 -4.04
N GLN A 108 -10.19 -9.15 -3.63
CA GLN A 108 -9.25 -10.24 -3.90
C GLN A 108 -8.41 -10.56 -2.66
N PRO A 109 -8.06 -11.83 -2.43
CA PRO A 109 -7.07 -12.18 -1.42
C PRO A 109 -5.73 -11.52 -1.76
N TRP A 110 -5.22 -10.70 -0.86
CA TRP A 110 -3.99 -9.96 -1.06
C TRP A 110 -2.82 -10.47 -0.21
N CYS A 111 -3.10 -11.38 0.73
CA CYS A 111 -2.09 -12.09 1.52
C CYS A 111 -2.47 -13.56 1.67
N SER A 112 -1.49 -14.38 1.96
CA SER A 112 -1.63 -15.81 2.26
C SER A 112 -0.61 -16.21 3.32
N ILE A 113 -1.02 -17.02 4.29
CA ILE A 113 -0.10 -17.66 5.22
C ILE A 113 0.41 -18.93 4.55
N VAL A 114 1.72 -19.04 4.44
CA VAL A 114 2.39 -20.20 3.85
C VAL A 114 3.34 -20.84 4.87
N PRO A 115 3.41 -22.18 4.92
CA PRO A 115 4.38 -22.87 5.76
C PRO A 115 5.78 -22.67 5.19
N LYS A 116 6.73 -22.37 6.07
CA LYS A 116 8.15 -22.34 5.75
C LYS A 116 8.81 -23.54 6.46
N LEU A 117 9.08 -24.57 5.68
CA LEU A 117 9.77 -25.75 6.18
C LEU A 117 11.25 -25.41 6.38
N ILE A 118 11.85 -25.97 7.42
CA ILE A 118 13.29 -25.81 7.72
C ILE A 118 14.11 -26.64 6.72
N ASP A 119 13.58 -27.82 6.31
CA ASP A 119 14.19 -28.66 5.28
C ASP A 119 13.38 -28.57 3.97
N GLU A 120 13.99 -28.07 2.90
CA GLU A 120 13.37 -27.86 1.58
C GLU A 120 13.00 -29.19 0.85
N GLU A 121 13.49 -30.34 1.32
CA GLU A 121 13.24 -31.66 0.70
C GLU A 121 11.94 -32.34 1.17
N GLU A 122 11.35 -31.92 2.29
CA GLU A 122 10.05 -32.42 2.73
C GLU A 122 8.92 -31.64 2.10
N SER A 123 8.06 -32.37 1.36
CA SER A 123 6.80 -31.79 0.87
C SER A 123 5.94 -31.40 2.06
N ALA A 124 5.47 -30.14 2.08
CA ALA A 124 4.67 -29.61 3.18
C ALA A 124 3.50 -30.54 3.52
N ASP A 125 3.35 -30.86 4.81
CA ASP A 125 2.27 -31.71 5.32
C ASP A 125 0.91 -31.15 4.83
N PRO A 126 0.05 -32.01 4.23
CA PRO A 126 -1.27 -31.60 3.79
C PRO A 126 -2.14 -30.98 4.89
N GLU A 127 -1.98 -31.40 6.15
CA GLU A 127 -2.69 -30.84 7.29
C GLU A 127 -2.22 -29.42 7.61
N LEU A 128 -0.90 -29.19 7.56
CA LEU A 128 -0.30 -27.87 7.76
C LEU A 128 -0.76 -26.87 6.67
N ASN A 129 -0.75 -27.30 5.40
CA ASN A 129 -1.25 -26.49 4.29
C ASN A 129 -2.74 -26.15 4.45
N LYS A 130 -3.55 -27.11 4.87
CA LYS A 130 -4.98 -26.89 5.12
C LYS A 130 -5.20 -25.91 6.27
N TRP A 131 -4.44 -26.03 7.33
CA TRP A 131 -4.52 -25.12 8.47
C TRP A 131 -4.09 -23.69 8.08
N CYS A 132 -3.00 -23.51 7.33
CA CYS A 132 -2.55 -22.21 6.81
C CYS A 132 -3.61 -21.55 5.91
N ASN A 133 -4.26 -22.33 5.03
CA ASN A 133 -5.35 -21.84 4.18
C ASN A 133 -6.58 -21.41 5.01
N ASN A 134 -6.94 -22.16 6.04
CA ASN A 134 -8.01 -21.77 6.94
C ASN A 134 -7.66 -20.52 7.72
N ALA A 135 -6.45 -20.42 8.27
CA ALA A 135 -5.96 -19.23 8.96
C ALA A 135 -5.99 -17.99 8.05
N THR A 136 -5.57 -18.14 6.78
CA THR A 136 -5.65 -17.07 5.78
C THR A 136 -7.09 -16.61 5.57
N THR A 137 -8.02 -17.54 5.44
CA THR A 137 -9.44 -17.25 5.22
C THR A 137 -10.05 -16.52 6.41
N GLU A 138 -9.75 -16.96 7.63
CA GLU A 138 -10.24 -16.32 8.86
C GLU A 138 -9.65 -14.91 9.04
N ILE A 139 -8.36 -14.70 8.76
CA ILE A 139 -7.75 -13.37 8.81
C ILE A 139 -8.41 -12.42 7.81
N LEU A 140 -8.55 -12.82 6.55
CA LEU A 140 -9.18 -11.98 5.53
C LEU A 140 -10.64 -11.67 5.87
N SER A 141 -11.38 -12.66 6.40
CA SER A 141 -12.75 -12.49 6.88
C SER A 141 -12.84 -11.54 8.08
N ALA A 142 -11.90 -11.62 9.03
CA ALA A 142 -11.83 -10.72 10.17
C ALA A 142 -11.52 -9.28 9.72
N LEU A 143 -10.57 -9.09 8.80
CA LEU A 143 -10.25 -7.80 8.20
C LEU A 143 -11.43 -7.20 7.40
N GLU A 144 -12.23 -8.05 6.76
CA GLU A 144 -13.43 -7.62 6.02
C GLU A 144 -14.56 -7.16 6.95
N ARG A 145 -14.78 -7.86 8.05
CA ARG A 145 -15.76 -7.50 9.08
C ARG A 145 -15.32 -6.25 9.84
N ALA A 146 -14.03 -6.13 10.09
CA ALA A 146 -13.41 -4.98 10.74
C ALA A 146 -13.47 -3.71 9.86
N ASN A 147 -13.08 -2.59 10.45
CA ASN A 147 -12.96 -1.31 9.75
C ASN A 147 -11.61 -1.12 9.01
N PHE A 148 -10.83 -2.20 8.80
CA PHE A 148 -9.47 -2.15 8.24
C PHE A 148 -9.40 -1.40 6.91
N TYR A 149 -10.24 -1.77 5.93
CA TYR A 149 -10.21 -1.17 4.59
C TYR A 149 -10.55 0.32 4.59
N ARG A 150 -11.38 0.79 5.52
CA ARG A 150 -11.67 2.21 5.71
C ARG A 150 -10.48 2.95 6.33
N VAL A 151 -9.80 2.31 7.26
CA VAL A 151 -8.63 2.89 7.94
C VAL A 151 -7.43 2.91 7.00
N SER A 152 -7.15 1.82 6.28
CA SER A 152 -6.03 1.74 5.33
C SER A 152 -6.11 2.78 4.22
N GLN A 153 -7.33 3.12 3.75
CA GLN A 153 -7.54 4.20 2.78
C GLN A 153 -6.98 5.55 3.27
N ASN A 154 -6.96 5.79 4.58
CA ASN A 154 -6.39 6.99 5.17
C ASN A 154 -4.92 6.82 5.58
N VAL A 155 -4.48 5.61 5.93
CA VAL A 155 -3.07 5.33 6.28
C VAL A 155 -2.12 5.68 5.14
N TYR A 156 -2.47 5.29 3.92
CA TYR A 156 -1.61 5.49 2.74
C TYR A 156 -1.33 6.97 2.44
N PRO A 157 -2.33 7.86 2.35
CA PRO A 157 -2.08 9.27 2.10
C PRO A 157 -1.40 9.95 3.29
N HIS A 158 -1.69 9.57 4.53
CA HIS A 158 -1.00 10.10 5.71
C HIS A 158 0.50 9.75 5.67
N ALA A 159 0.85 8.50 5.44
CA ALA A 159 2.24 8.08 5.29
C ALA A 159 2.93 8.76 4.09
N ALA A 160 2.23 8.88 2.95
CA ALA A 160 2.79 9.53 1.77
C ALA A 160 3.06 11.03 1.98
N LEU A 161 2.20 11.72 2.72
CA LEU A 161 2.38 13.15 3.02
C LEU A 161 3.45 13.38 4.07
N PHE A 162 3.31 12.74 5.23
CA PHE A 162 4.11 13.04 6.43
C PHE A 162 5.28 12.08 6.64
N GLY A 163 5.41 11.06 5.78
CA GLY A 163 6.46 10.04 5.86
C GLY A 163 6.19 8.94 6.87
N THR A 164 5.22 9.11 7.76
CA THR A 164 4.91 8.13 8.81
C THR A 164 3.42 8.17 9.10
N SER A 165 2.81 7.00 9.33
CA SER A 165 1.43 6.88 9.80
C SER A 165 1.34 5.73 10.79
N ALA A 166 0.54 5.87 11.84
CA ALA A 166 0.40 4.89 12.91
C ALA A 166 -1.05 4.49 13.12
N ILE A 167 -1.27 3.19 13.28
CA ILE A 167 -2.58 2.63 13.63
C ILE A 167 -2.50 1.78 14.88
N LEU A 168 -3.61 1.71 15.61
CA LEU A 168 -3.82 0.74 16.67
C LEU A 168 -4.63 -0.44 16.15
N ILE A 169 -4.34 -1.60 16.72
CA ILE A 169 -5.01 -2.87 16.46
C ILE A 169 -5.60 -3.30 17.81
N LEU A 170 -6.90 -3.19 17.94
CA LEU A 170 -7.60 -3.40 19.18
C LEU A 170 -8.58 -4.55 19.03
N ARG A 171 -8.62 -5.42 20.04
CA ARG A 171 -9.61 -6.49 20.12
C ARG A 171 -10.98 -5.91 20.43
N GLY A 172 -12.03 -6.39 19.77
CA GLY A 172 -13.41 -6.01 20.02
C GLY A 172 -14.08 -6.81 21.14
N GLU A 173 -15.42 -6.71 21.26
CA GLU A 173 -16.22 -7.38 22.31
C GLU A 173 -16.39 -8.86 22.07
N GLU A 174 -16.74 -9.19 20.84
CA GLU A 174 -16.99 -10.56 20.45
C GLU A 174 -15.69 -11.25 20.02
N PRO A 175 -15.55 -12.55 20.24
CA PRO A 175 -14.41 -13.29 19.73
C PRO A 175 -14.26 -13.11 18.22
N GLY A 176 -13.06 -12.73 17.79
CA GLY A 176 -12.73 -12.44 16.38
C GLY A 176 -13.17 -11.07 15.90
N ASP A 177 -13.69 -10.19 16.76
CA ASP A 177 -13.95 -8.79 16.43
C ASP A 177 -12.70 -7.94 16.66
N ILE A 178 -12.35 -7.11 15.66
CA ILE A 178 -11.12 -6.31 15.65
C ILE A 178 -11.44 -4.89 15.20
N HIS A 179 -10.87 -3.92 15.91
CA HIS A 179 -11.02 -2.51 15.59
C HIS A 179 -9.67 -1.88 15.30
N PHE A 180 -9.60 -1.17 14.17
CA PHE A 180 -8.43 -0.37 13.79
C PHE A 180 -8.70 1.10 14.05
N HIS A 181 -7.71 1.78 14.61
CA HIS A 181 -7.80 3.21 14.86
C HIS A 181 -6.57 3.93 14.30
N LEU A 182 -6.79 4.82 13.32
CA LEU A 182 -5.75 5.71 12.80
C LEU A 182 -5.47 6.82 13.82
N ILE A 183 -4.20 7.07 14.09
CA ILE A 183 -3.77 8.15 14.98
C ILE A 183 -3.28 9.31 14.12
N ASP A 184 -3.81 10.51 14.36
CA ASP A 184 -3.43 11.72 13.63
C ASP A 184 -1.97 12.13 13.93
N GLU A 185 -1.25 12.71 12.95
CA GLU A 185 0.19 12.99 13.05
C GLU A 185 0.57 13.89 14.21
N GLY A 186 -0.30 14.73 14.67
CA GLY A 186 -0.07 15.57 15.86
C GLY A 186 -0.24 14.83 17.19
N ASP A 187 -0.81 13.64 17.20
CA ASP A 187 -1.22 12.95 18.43
C ASP A 187 -0.35 11.75 18.81
N TYR A 188 0.68 11.41 18.04
CA TYR A 188 1.56 10.30 18.41
C TYR A 188 3.05 10.66 18.37
N TRP A 189 3.82 9.89 19.12
CA TRP A 189 5.28 9.89 19.16
C TRP A 189 5.75 8.44 19.13
N ILE A 190 6.78 8.18 18.36
CA ILE A 190 7.34 6.84 18.20
C ILE A 190 8.80 6.77 18.62
N SER A 191 9.25 5.58 18.98
CA SER A 191 10.65 5.28 19.21
C SER A 191 11.00 3.93 18.59
N CYS A 192 12.20 3.85 18.05
CA CYS A 192 12.73 2.64 17.46
C CYS A 192 13.66 1.89 18.43
N ASP A 193 13.78 0.59 18.21
CA ASP A 193 14.77 -0.24 18.87
C ASP A 193 16.16 -0.10 18.21
N ARG A 194 17.12 -0.92 18.65
CA ARG A 194 18.49 -0.95 18.10
C ARG A 194 18.57 -1.41 16.65
N TYR A 195 17.52 -2.04 16.14
CA TYR A 195 17.43 -2.55 14.76
C TYR A 195 16.66 -1.59 13.85
N GLY A 196 16.20 -0.45 14.38
CA GLY A 196 15.41 0.53 13.64
C GLY A 196 13.91 0.22 13.57
N GLN A 197 13.43 -0.85 14.19
CA GLN A 197 12.01 -1.18 14.23
C GLN A 197 11.28 -0.39 15.31
N VAL A 198 10.09 0.10 14.98
CA VAL A 198 9.26 0.84 15.95
C VAL A 198 8.72 -0.12 16.99
N ASN A 199 9.17 0.05 18.24
CA ASN A 199 8.76 -0.77 19.37
C ASN A 199 7.99 -0.02 20.45
N THR A 200 7.97 1.31 20.41
CA THR A 200 7.30 2.15 21.39
C THR A 200 6.43 3.17 20.69
N LEU A 201 5.19 3.27 21.14
CA LEU A 201 4.21 4.25 20.69
C LEU A 201 3.68 5.01 21.90
N MET A 202 3.79 6.34 21.89
CA MET A 202 3.09 7.21 22.81
C MET A 202 2.05 7.99 22.03
N ARG A 203 0.86 8.15 22.59
CA ARG A 203 -0.20 8.92 21.96
C ARG A 203 -0.93 9.83 22.95
N ARG A 204 -1.50 10.88 22.41
CA ARG A 204 -2.45 11.74 23.11
C ARG A 204 -3.85 11.34 22.66
N VAL A 205 -4.70 11.09 23.62
CA VAL A 205 -6.10 10.67 23.38
C VAL A 205 -7.00 11.80 23.87
N SER A 206 -7.83 12.34 22.99
CA SER A 206 -8.88 13.27 23.34
C SER A 206 -10.20 12.51 23.45
N MET A 207 -10.81 12.48 24.62
CA MET A 207 -12.07 11.79 24.87
C MET A 207 -13.03 12.69 25.64
N THR A 208 -14.32 12.36 25.64
CA THR A 208 -15.30 13.05 26.49
C THR A 208 -15.21 12.55 27.92
N LEU A 209 -15.73 13.31 28.87
CA LEU A 209 -15.78 12.89 30.29
C LEU A 209 -16.64 11.64 30.47
N ASP A 210 -17.64 11.45 29.63
CA ASP A 210 -18.46 10.24 29.65
C ASP A 210 -17.63 9.01 29.24
N GLN A 211 -16.87 9.13 28.14
CA GLN A 211 -15.94 8.08 27.71
C GLN A 211 -14.86 7.79 28.77
N ALA A 212 -14.32 8.82 29.39
CA ALA A 212 -13.32 8.64 30.45
C ALA A 212 -13.90 7.93 31.68
N ARG A 213 -15.17 8.16 32.00
CA ARG A 213 -15.89 7.46 33.08
C ARG A 213 -16.07 5.97 32.75
N GLU A 214 -16.34 5.64 31.50
CA GLU A 214 -16.52 4.27 31.07
C GLU A 214 -15.20 3.52 30.97
N GLU A 215 -14.13 4.19 30.50
CA GLU A 215 -12.82 3.60 30.28
C GLU A 215 -12.04 3.36 31.57
N PHE A 216 -12.02 4.33 32.49
CA PHE A 216 -11.18 4.29 33.68
C PHE A 216 -11.96 3.99 34.96
N PHE A 217 -11.24 3.52 35.97
CA PHE A 217 -11.80 3.32 37.29
C PHE A 217 -12.15 4.68 37.92
N TRP A 218 -13.37 4.81 38.49
CA TRP A 218 -13.91 6.08 38.98
C TRP A 218 -12.99 6.79 39.96
N GLU A 219 -12.37 6.06 40.86
CA GLU A 219 -11.49 6.57 41.90
C GLU A 219 -10.15 7.08 41.36
N ASN A 220 -9.71 6.59 40.20
CA ASN A 220 -8.49 7.06 39.53
C ASN A 220 -8.72 8.36 38.75
N LEU A 221 -9.98 8.72 38.49
CA LEU A 221 -10.29 9.99 37.84
C LEU A 221 -9.98 11.18 38.74
N PRO A 222 -9.46 12.28 38.22
CA PRO A 222 -9.27 13.52 38.97
C PRO A 222 -10.56 14.01 39.62
N GLU A 223 -10.43 14.62 40.79
CA GLU A 223 -11.59 15.17 41.49
C GLU A 223 -12.34 16.22 40.64
N SER A 224 -11.61 17.04 39.88
CA SER A 224 -12.20 17.98 38.93
C SER A 224 -13.13 17.31 37.91
N TRP A 225 -12.70 16.18 37.31
CA TRP A 225 -13.51 15.45 36.35
C TRP A 225 -14.70 14.79 37.03
N ARG A 226 -14.52 14.19 38.20
CA ARG A 226 -15.61 13.60 38.98
C ARG A 226 -16.69 14.63 39.31
N ASN A 227 -16.31 15.86 39.65
CA ASN A 227 -17.24 16.94 39.93
C ASN A 227 -17.97 17.40 38.66
N GLN A 228 -17.27 17.58 37.54
CA GLN A 228 -17.89 17.93 36.25
C GLN A 228 -18.88 16.86 35.78
N ILE A 229 -18.55 15.55 35.92
CA ILE A 229 -19.46 14.46 35.62
C ILE A 229 -20.71 14.50 36.51
N LYS A 230 -20.56 14.80 37.82
CA LYS A 230 -21.71 14.95 38.75
C LYS A 230 -22.57 16.17 38.39
N GLU A 231 -21.97 17.22 37.82
CA GLU A 231 -22.68 18.39 37.30
C GLU A 231 -23.38 18.13 35.96
N GLY A 232 -23.20 16.95 35.36
CA GLY A 232 -23.79 16.59 34.07
C GLY A 232 -23.05 17.10 32.84
N LYS A 233 -21.80 17.56 32.97
CA LYS A 233 -20.95 18.03 31.86
C LYS A 233 -20.23 16.85 31.18
N LEU A 234 -20.99 15.96 30.58
CA LEU A 234 -20.47 14.71 30.02
C LEU A 234 -19.74 14.89 28.69
N GLU A 235 -20.11 15.92 27.93
CA GLU A 235 -19.54 16.20 26.59
C GLU A 235 -18.22 16.99 26.61
N GLU A 236 -17.78 17.46 27.80
CA GLU A 236 -16.50 18.15 27.90
C GLU A 236 -15.35 17.20 27.52
N ARG A 237 -14.45 17.70 26.69
CA ARG A 237 -13.28 16.92 26.20
C ARG A 237 -12.11 17.05 27.14
N VAL A 238 -11.48 15.94 27.40
CA VAL A 238 -10.27 15.82 28.23
C VAL A 238 -9.17 15.12 27.46
N GLU A 239 -7.94 15.43 27.80
CA GLU A 239 -6.76 14.83 27.20
C GLU A 239 -6.06 13.88 28.15
N VAL A 240 -5.79 12.70 27.63
CA VAL A 240 -5.08 11.62 28.33
C VAL A 240 -3.88 11.20 27.49
N MET A 241 -2.76 10.94 28.14
CA MET A 241 -1.59 10.35 27.50
C MET A 241 -1.62 8.83 27.66
N ASN A 242 -1.23 8.12 26.62
CA ASN A 242 -1.07 6.67 26.65
C ASN A 242 0.31 6.30 26.09
N LEU A 243 1.05 5.47 26.82
CA LEU A 243 2.32 4.90 26.38
C LEU A 243 2.15 3.39 26.20
N ILE A 244 2.52 2.91 25.02
CA ILE A 244 2.61 1.49 24.70
C ILE A 244 4.07 1.18 24.43
N CYS A 245 4.68 0.31 25.23
CA CYS A 245 6.09 -0.05 25.12
C CYS A 245 6.31 -1.53 25.45
N PRO A 246 7.43 -2.13 25.04
CA PRO A 246 7.77 -3.49 25.43
C PRO A 246 7.82 -3.64 26.95
N ASN A 247 7.29 -4.75 27.44
CA ASN A 247 7.35 -5.10 28.86
C ASN A 247 8.73 -5.72 29.16
N ASP A 248 9.58 -4.98 29.85
CA ASP A 248 10.92 -5.42 30.23
C ASP A 248 10.95 -6.19 31.56
N GLY A 249 9.78 -6.40 32.19
CA GLY A 249 9.66 -7.07 33.47
C GLY A 249 10.26 -6.32 34.65
N SER A 250 10.57 -5.02 34.49
CA SER A 250 11.11 -4.15 35.54
C SER A 250 10.10 -3.87 36.65
N GLU A 251 10.55 -3.40 37.80
CA GLU A 251 9.70 -3.04 38.93
C GLU A 251 8.63 -1.99 38.60
N LYS A 252 8.86 -1.16 37.58
CA LYS A 252 7.91 -0.18 37.05
C LYS A 252 6.66 -0.83 36.47
N PHE A 253 6.82 -2.04 35.92
CA PHE A 253 5.73 -2.81 35.30
C PHE A 253 5.32 -4.01 36.17
N LYS A 254 5.53 -3.93 37.49
CA LYS A 254 5.20 -4.98 38.45
C LYS A 254 3.74 -5.41 38.43
N ASP A 255 2.86 -4.49 38.03
CA ASP A 255 1.41 -4.75 37.90
C ASP A 255 1.07 -5.55 36.62
N ILE A 256 2.03 -5.76 35.73
CA ILE A 256 1.86 -6.45 34.46
C ILE A 256 2.49 -7.84 34.57
N ASP A 257 1.78 -8.86 34.08
CA ASP A 257 2.32 -10.21 33.97
C ASP A 257 3.54 -10.21 33.04
N LYS A 258 4.61 -10.85 33.46
CA LYS A 258 5.86 -11.00 32.68
C LYS A 258 5.67 -11.76 31.37
N SER A 259 4.60 -12.56 31.25
CA SER A 259 4.24 -13.25 30.01
C SER A 259 3.69 -12.31 28.93
N ARG A 260 3.27 -11.09 29.30
CA ARG A 260 2.73 -10.11 28.36
C ARG A 260 3.82 -9.34 27.66
N ALA A 261 3.74 -9.23 26.32
CA ALA A 261 4.78 -8.63 25.48
C ALA A 261 4.84 -7.10 25.59
N TYR A 262 3.70 -6.44 25.75
CA TYR A 262 3.61 -4.98 25.76
C TYR A 262 2.86 -4.47 26.99
N ALA A 263 3.37 -3.37 27.56
CA ALA A 263 2.75 -2.56 28.59
C ALA A 263 1.98 -1.40 27.95
N SER A 264 0.80 -1.08 28.49
CA SER A 264 0.02 0.08 28.10
C SER A 264 -0.36 0.87 29.36
N ILE A 265 0.03 2.13 29.41
CA ILE A 265 -0.14 2.97 30.59
C ILE A 265 -0.85 4.25 30.18
N TYR A 266 -1.97 4.53 30.86
CA TYR A 266 -2.71 5.78 30.70
C TYR A 266 -2.42 6.72 31.85
N TRP A 267 -2.07 7.99 31.55
CA TRP A 267 -1.78 8.97 32.58
C TRP A 267 -2.17 10.40 32.17
N LEU A 268 -2.27 11.28 33.16
CA LEU A 268 -2.49 12.71 32.98
C LEU A 268 -1.18 13.47 32.98
N ASP A 269 -0.94 14.28 31.96
CA ASP A 269 0.32 15.03 31.83
C ASP A 269 0.43 16.17 32.87
N LYS A 270 -0.60 17.01 32.99
CA LYS A 270 -0.52 18.32 33.68
C LYS A 270 -1.24 18.43 35.01
N GLN A 271 -1.98 17.41 35.48
CA GLN A 271 -2.76 17.54 36.71
C GLN A 271 -2.00 17.04 37.94
N GLY A 272 -1.58 17.98 38.81
CA GLY A 272 -1.23 17.69 40.20
C GLY A 272 -2.51 17.53 41.04
N GLY A 273 -2.54 16.54 41.94
CA GLY A 273 -3.64 16.34 42.88
C GLY A 273 -4.61 15.20 42.49
N ALA A 274 -4.35 14.46 41.43
CA ALA A 274 -5.04 13.22 41.17
C ALA A 274 -4.52 12.09 42.08
N GLU A 275 -5.39 11.21 42.51
CA GLU A 275 -4.99 9.96 43.18
C GLU A 275 -4.01 9.17 42.27
N ASN A 276 -3.17 8.34 42.83
CA ASN A 276 -2.17 7.57 42.09
C ASN A 276 -1.20 8.42 41.20
N ASN A 277 -0.89 9.64 41.60
CA ASN A 277 -0.01 10.57 40.86
C ASN A 277 -0.46 10.84 39.41
N GLY A 278 -1.75 10.69 39.11
CA GLY A 278 -2.32 10.89 37.79
C GLY A 278 -2.20 9.70 36.85
N ILE A 279 -1.83 8.52 37.35
CA ILE A 279 -1.95 7.27 36.60
C ILE A 279 -3.41 6.85 36.61
N LEU A 280 -4.00 6.65 35.42
CA LEU A 280 -5.40 6.29 35.24
C LEU A 280 -5.59 4.79 35.14
N ASP A 281 -4.74 4.13 34.32
CA ASP A 281 -4.78 2.68 34.11
C ASP A 281 -3.42 2.13 33.71
N ILE A 282 -3.16 0.86 34.08
CA ILE A 282 -2.01 0.07 33.68
C ILE A 282 -2.53 -1.26 33.14
N SER A 283 -2.36 -1.46 31.86
CA SER A 283 -2.83 -2.62 31.11
C SER A 283 -1.73 -3.23 30.24
N SER A 284 -2.00 -4.35 29.58
CA SER A 284 -0.99 -5.08 28.83
C SER A 284 -1.56 -5.84 27.64
N PHE A 285 -0.72 -6.08 26.65
CA PHE A 285 -1.05 -6.87 25.48
C PHE A 285 -0.07 -8.04 25.33
N SER A 286 -0.59 -9.18 24.85
CA SER A 286 0.22 -10.35 24.47
C SER A 286 0.89 -10.18 23.12
N TYR A 287 0.39 -9.24 22.31
CA TYR A 287 0.85 -8.90 20.96
C TYR A 287 1.25 -7.43 20.87
N LYS A 288 1.81 -7.02 19.74
CA LYS A 288 2.09 -5.62 19.43
C LYS A 288 0.79 -4.94 18.97
N PRO A 289 0.16 -4.07 19.79
CA PRO A 289 -1.17 -3.52 19.50
C PRO A 289 -1.14 -2.32 18.56
N PHE A 290 -0.07 -2.13 17.81
CA PHE A 290 0.05 -1.04 16.83
C PHE A 290 0.91 -1.45 15.65
N ALA A 291 0.64 -0.86 14.50
CA ALA A 291 1.49 -0.93 13.33
C ALA A 291 1.81 0.48 12.84
N VAL A 292 3.04 0.69 12.39
CA VAL A 292 3.54 1.98 11.91
C VAL A 292 4.10 1.81 10.51
N LEU A 293 3.53 2.55 9.56
CA LEU A 293 4.03 2.66 8.21
C LEU A 293 5.01 3.84 8.14
N ARG A 294 6.28 3.57 7.79
CA ARG A 294 7.29 4.61 7.56
C ARG A 294 7.74 4.52 6.11
N GLN A 295 7.63 5.63 5.39
CA GLN A 295 8.13 5.73 4.03
C GLN A 295 9.57 6.26 4.01
N MET A 296 10.36 5.80 3.04
CA MET A 296 11.75 6.25 2.81
C MET A 296 12.56 6.35 4.09
N ASP A 297 12.61 5.23 4.84
CA ASP A 297 13.39 5.15 6.07
C ASP A 297 14.88 5.40 5.78
N SER A 298 15.39 6.51 6.29
CA SER A 298 16.79 6.91 6.18
C SER A 298 17.58 6.67 7.48
N GLY A 299 17.07 5.82 8.37
CA GLY A 299 17.60 5.60 9.72
C GLY A 299 17.13 6.64 10.74
N ALA A 300 16.25 7.56 10.34
CA ALA A 300 15.56 8.47 11.27
C ALA A 300 14.37 7.76 11.92
N VAL A 301 13.91 8.29 13.06
CA VAL A 301 12.73 7.74 13.75
C VAL A 301 11.47 7.89 12.90
N TYR A 302 11.32 9.02 12.24
CA TYR A 302 10.22 9.30 11.32
C TYR A 302 10.71 9.19 9.88
N GLY A 303 9.89 8.61 9.01
CA GLY A 303 10.18 8.47 7.58
C GLY A 303 10.03 9.80 6.82
N LYS A 304 10.43 9.80 5.55
CA LYS A 304 10.24 10.91 4.62
C LYS A 304 9.14 10.58 3.62
N GLY A 305 8.18 11.49 3.47
CA GLY A 305 7.05 11.31 2.57
C GLY A 305 7.25 11.94 1.20
N LEU A 306 6.42 11.55 0.24
CA LEU A 306 6.31 12.19 -1.08
C LEU A 306 5.87 13.66 -0.94
N GLY A 307 5.11 13.97 0.13
CA GLY A 307 4.74 15.34 0.48
C GLY A 307 5.94 16.23 0.73
N GLU A 308 6.95 15.76 1.48
CA GLU A 308 8.21 16.48 1.69
C GLU A 308 8.95 16.72 0.37
N MET A 309 9.06 15.69 -0.47
CA MET A 309 9.79 15.76 -1.73
C MET A 309 9.15 16.74 -2.72
N SER A 310 7.82 16.78 -2.80
CA SER A 310 7.08 17.61 -3.75
C SER A 310 6.68 18.98 -3.19
N LEU A 311 6.92 19.25 -1.90
CA LEU A 311 6.55 20.53 -1.27
C LEU A 311 7.13 21.77 -1.96
N PRO A 312 8.42 21.81 -2.39
CA PRO A 312 8.96 22.95 -3.12
C PRO A 312 8.21 23.23 -4.41
N ASP A 313 7.93 22.18 -5.19
CA ASP A 313 7.18 22.27 -6.44
C ASP A 313 5.73 22.72 -6.19
N CYS A 314 5.09 22.24 -5.12
CA CYS A 314 3.75 22.68 -4.76
C CYS A 314 3.70 24.17 -4.38
N LYS A 315 4.71 24.67 -3.66
CA LYS A 315 4.82 26.10 -3.34
C LYS A 315 5.00 26.95 -4.60
N GLU A 316 5.87 26.52 -5.52
CA GLU A 316 6.08 27.17 -6.80
C GLU A 316 4.79 27.18 -7.62
N LEU A 317 4.07 26.05 -7.69
CA LEU A 317 2.79 25.91 -8.38
C LEU A 317 1.75 26.91 -7.88
N GLN A 318 1.51 26.96 -6.58
CA GLN A 318 0.52 27.88 -5.98
C GLN A 318 0.90 29.34 -6.24
N LYS A 319 2.20 29.66 -6.21
CA LYS A 319 2.67 31.02 -6.44
C LYS A 319 2.52 31.43 -7.91
N LEU A 320 2.79 30.54 -8.85
CA LEU A 320 2.58 30.80 -10.27
C LEU A 320 1.09 30.94 -10.60
N GLU A 321 0.23 30.15 -9.98
CA GLU A 321 -1.23 30.26 -10.12
C GLU A 321 -1.72 31.62 -9.64
N GLU A 322 -1.21 32.09 -8.48
CA GLU A 322 -1.52 33.44 -7.99
C GLU A 322 -1.09 34.52 -8.99
N TYR A 323 0.11 34.40 -9.59
CA TYR A 323 0.58 35.33 -10.61
C TYR A 323 -0.27 35.25 -11.88
N LEU A 324 -0.65 34.06 -12.33
CA LEU A 324 -1.51 33.87 -13.48
C LEU A 324 -2.86 34.57 -13.27
N LEU A 325 -3.51 34.37 -12.14
CA LEU A 325 -4.76 35.03 -11.79
C LEU A 325 -4.62 36.56 -11.78
N ARG A 326 -3.52 37.08 -11.22
CA ARG A 326 -3.24 38.54 -11.24
C ARG A 326 -2.99 39.05 -12.65
N MET A 327 -2.30 38.30 -13.52
CA MET A 327 -2.07 38.66 -14.91
C MET A 327 -3.38 38.68 -15.69
N ILE A 328 -4.25 37.69 -15.50
CA ILE A 328 -5.58 37.64 -16.10
C ILE A 328 -6.44 38.82 -15.63
N ALA A 329 -6.41 39.12 -14.32
CA ALA A 329 -7.14 40.29 -13.78
C ALA A 329 -6.62 41.60 -14.38
N ASN A 330 -5.31 41.75 -14.52
CA ASN A 330 -4.73 42.93 -15.18
C ASN A 330 -5.03 43.00 -16.68
N GLU A 331 -5.25 41.86 -17.34
CA GLU A 331 -5.69 41.85 -18.74
C GLU A 331 -7.17 42.21 -18.89
N ALA A 332 -8.01 41.75 -17.94
CA ALA A 332 -9.43 42.08 -17.88
C ALA A 332 -9.69 43.56 -17.52
N GLU A 333 -8.95 44.05 -16.50
CA GLU A 333 -9.05 45.43 -16.01
C GLU A 333 -7.66 46.08 -16.03
N PRO A 334 -7.13 46.44 -17.22
CA PRO A 334 -5.76 46.91 -17.33
C PRO A 334 -5.56 48.29 -16.71
N ALA A 335 -4.42 48.48 -16.06
CA ALA A 335 -3.98 49.82 -15.69
C ALA A 335 -3.80 50.66 -16.95
N MET A 336 -4.49 51.80 -16.99
CA MET A 336 -4.50 52.67 -18.14
C MET A 336 -3.57 53.85 -17.97
N ILE A 337 -2.95 54.26 -19.07
CA ILE A 337 -2.15 55.49 -19.12
C ILE A 337 -2.91 56.49 -19.96
N ALA A 338 -3.08 57.69 -19.45
CA ALA A 338 -3.70 58.79 -20.13
C ALA A 338 -2.87 60.07 -19.97
N PRO A 339 -2.87 60.97 -20.94
CA PRO A 339 -2.21 62.28 -20.82
C PRO A 339 -2.71 63.08 -19.65
N SER A 340 -1.85 63.86 -19.01
CA SER A 340 -2.24 64.73 -17.87
C SER A 340 -3.33 65.77 -18.23
N SER A 341 -3.46 66.13 -19.52
CA SER A 341 -4.51 66.98 -20.04
C SER A 341 -5.93 66.41 -19.89
N MET A 342 -6.05 65.09 -19.76
CA MET A 342 -7.34 64.39 -19.57
C MET A 342 -7.71 64.24 -18.07
N LYS A 343 -6.93 64.79 -17.17
CA LYS A 343 -7.22 64.71 -15.73
C LYS A 343 -8.53 65.46 -15.43
N GLY A 344 -9.53 64.75 -14.92
CA GLY A 344 -10.85 65.29 -14.58
C GLY A 344 -11.91 65.19 -15.72
N GLN A 345 -11.57 64.64 -16.89
CA GLN A 345 -12.57 64.33 -17.92
C GLN A 345 -13.15 62.92 -17.67
N PRO A 346 -14.48 62.71 -17.90
CA PRO A 346 -15.07 61.39 -17.74
C PRO A 346 -14.60 60.48 -18.87
N ILE A 347 -13.89 59.40 -18.51
CA ILE A 347 -13.46 58.34 -19.41
C ILE A 347 -14.44 57.17 -19.28
N ASN A 348 -15.11 56.80 -20.38
CA ASN A 348 -16.00 55.66 -20.37
C ASN A 348 -15.22 54.38 -20.71
N MET A 349 -15.01 53.52 -19.70
CA MET A 349 -14.26 52.28 -19.82
C MET A 349 -15.14 51.03 -20.00
N PHE A 350 -16.47 51.19 -20.15
CA PHE A 350 -17.37 50.05 -20.39
C PHE A 350 -17.23 49.54 -21.83
N PRO A 351 -17.45 48.23 -22.07
CA PRO A 351 -17.50 47.69 -23.44
C PRO A 351 -18.49 48.45 -24.31
N GLY A 352 -18.02 48.95 -25.46
CA GLY A 352 -18.84 49.77 -26.37
C GLY A 352 -18.97 51.24 -25.94
N GLY A 353 -18.34 51.65 -24.85
CA GLY A 353 -18.34 53.05 -24.42
C GLY A 353 -17.54 53.96 -25.34
N VAL A 354 -18.07 55.15 -25.63
CA VAL A 354 -17.39 56.16 -26.45
C VAL A 354 -16.93 57.30 -25.55
N THR A 355 -15.62 57.58 -25.57
CA THR A 355 -15.04 58.73 -24.90
C THR A 355 -14.58 59.74 -25.93
N PHE A 356 -15.14 60.97 -25.86
CA PHE A 356 -14.75 62.09 -26.71
C PHE A 356 -13.62 62.86 -26.03
N TYR A 357 -12.58 63.21 -26.80
CA TYR A 357 -11.48 64.03 -26.31
C TYR A 357 -11.14 65.13 -27.30
N ASP A 358 -10.80 66.31 -26.78
CA ASP A 358 -10.31 67.43 -27.56
C ASP A 358 -8.78 67.43 -27.61
N GLY A 359 -8.18 67.11 -28.78
CA GLY A 359 -6.73 67.14 -28.92
C GLY A 359 -6.27 66.69 -30.30
N MET A 360 -5.42 67.47 -30.98
CA MET A 360 -4.72 67.02 -32.16
C MET A 360 -3.68 65.97 -31.80
N MET A 361 -3.91 64.74 -32.23
CA MET A 361 -2.88 63.70 -32.19
C MET A 361 -1.75 63.99 -33.16
N GLN A 362 -0.59 64.39 -32.65
CA GLN A 362 0.66 64.21 -33.35
C GLN A 362 1.05 62.75 -33.22
N SER A 363 1.05 61.99 -34.33
CA SER A 363 1.53 60.62 -34.43
C SER A 363 0.62 59.45 -34.06
N GLY A 364 -0.62 59.40 -34.47
CA GLY A 364 -1.35 58.09 -34.56
C GLY A 364 -1.51 57.20 -33.32
N ALA A 365 -1.03 57.65 -32.16
CA ALA A 365 -1.10 56.89 -30.90
C ALA A 365 -2.45 57.16 -30.20
N ALA A 366 -3.07 56.10 -29.66
CA ALA A 366 -4.32 56.25 -28.88
C ALA A 366 -4.10 57.15 -27.66
N PRO A 367 -5.02 58.09 -27.38
CA PRO A 367 -4.91 59.03 -26.25
C PRO A 367 -4.91 58.33 -24.89
N VAL A 368 -5.52 57.17 -24.83
CA VAL A 368 -5.58 56.30 -23.65
C VAL A 368 -5.11 54.93 -24.08
N GLY A 369 -4.12 54.40 -23.44
CA GLY A 369 -3.54 53.10 -23.75
C GLY A 369 -3.36 52.25 -22.52
N ARG A 370 -3.14 50.98 -22.72
CA ARG A 370 -2.74 50.06 -21.64
C ARG A 370 -1.30 50.39 -21.20
N LEU A 371 -1.07 50.43 -19.87
CA LEU A 371 0.25 50.72 -19.30
C LEU A 371 1.23 49.57 -19.58
N PHE A 372 0.74 48.31 -19.56
CA PHE A 372 1.51 47.11 -19.78
C PHE A 372 0.81 46.20 -20.81
N GLN A 373 1.61 45.50 -21.63
CA GLN A 373 1.15 44.41 -22.49
C GLN A 373 1.58 43.09 -21.85
N THR A 374 0.60 42.25 -21.42
CA THR A 374 0.85 41.03 -20.64
C THR A 374 0.59 39.74 -21.42
N GLN A 375 0.04 39.81 -22.64
CA GLN A 375 -0.48 38.66 -23.38
C GLN A 375 0.55 37.55 -23.62
N GLU A 376 1.80 37.87 -24.00
CA GLU A 376 2.88 36.87 -24.18
C GLU A 376 3.34 36.22 -22.87
N GLY A 377 3.12 36.86 -21.73
CA GLY A 377 3.51 36.35 -20.41
C GLY A 377 2.56 35.26 -19.90
N ILE A 378 1.27 35.33 -20.20
CA ILE A 378 0.24 34.41 -19.74
C ILE A 378 0.52 32.99 -20.25
N ASP A 379 0.78 32.84 -21.54
CA ASP A 379 1.05 31.53 -22.16
C ASP A 379 2.31 30.87 -21.56
N LYS A 380 3.36 31.66 -21.31
CA LYS A 380 4.61 31.15 -20.71
C LYS A 380 4.40 30.67 -19.28
N VAL A 381 3.56 31.37 -18.51
CA VAL A 381 3.25 30.96 -17.12
C VAL A 381 2.37 29.70 -17.13
N ASP A 382 1.38 29.61 -18.02
CA ASP A 382 0.54 28.42 -18.14
C ASP A 382 1.33 27.17 -18.53
N ILE A 383 2.27 27.28 -19.48
CA ILE A 383 3.19 26.19 -19.84
C ILE A 383 4.01 25.76 -18.62
N LYS A 384 4.53 26.71 -17.85
CA LYS A 384 5.33 26.42 -16.66
C LYS A 384 4.51 25.76 -15.56
N ILE A 385 3.26 26.18 -15.35
CA ILE A 385 2.30 25.55 -14.42
C ILE A 385 2.09 24.08 -14.80
N ARG A 386 1.86 23.78 -16.07
CA ARG A 386 1.69 22.39 -16.55
C ARG A 386 2.93 21.55 -16.37
N ASP A 387 4.12 22.11 -16.61
CA ASP A 387 5.39 21.43 -16.39
C ASP A 387 5.59 21.05 -14.91
N ILE A 388 5.30 21.97 -13.99
CA ILE A 388 5.39 21.70 -12.55
C ILE A 388 4.33 20.68 -12.12
N ALA A 389 3.09 20.80 -12.58
CA ALA A 389 2.04 19.84 -12.30
C ALA A 389 2.43 18.41 -12.76
N SER A 390 3.05 18.30 -13.95
CA SER A 390 3.60 17.03 -14.45
C SER A 390 4.72 16.48 -13.56
N ARG A 391 5.65 17.32 -13.07
CA ARG A 391 6.70 16.89 -12.14
C ARG A 391 6.13 16.40 -10.82
N ILE A 392 5.16 17.12 -10.24
CA ILE A 392 4.44 16.67 -9.04
C ILE A 392 3.78 15.32 -9.30
N GLY A 393 3.06 15.18 -10.42
CA GLY A 393 2.44 13.92 -10.82
C GLY A 393 3.41 12.76 -10.92
N SER A 394 4.61 12.99 -11.45
CA SER A 394 5.66 11.97 -11.55
C SER A 394 6.19 11.54 -10.18
N ILE A 395 6.39 12.48 -9.25
CA ILE A 395 6.80 12.17 -7.85
C ILE A 395 5.74 11.30 -7.16
N TRP A 396 4.45 11.55 -7.42
CA TRP A 396 3.33 10.84 -6.83
C TRP A 396 2.92 9.56 -7.60
N TYR A 397 3.73 9.07 -8.54
CA TYR A 397 3.45 7.88 -9.36
C TYR A 397 2.11 7.92 -10.12
N ASN A 398 1.61 9.12 -10.45
CA ASN A 398 0.31 9.29 -11.12
C ASN A 398 0.25 8.52 -12.44
N ASP A 399 1.33 8.51 -13.21
CA ASP A 399 1.41 7.79 -14.49
C ASP A 399 1.25 6.29 -14.32
N LEU A 400 1.79 5.72 -13.23
CA LEU A 400 1.67 4.31 -12.92
C LEU A 400 0.21 3.95 -12.60
N PHE A 401 -0.39 4.68 -11.66
CA PHE A 401 -1.77 4.42 -11.24
C PHE A 401 -2.79 4.72 -12.35
N ALA A 402 -2.55 5.75 -13.16
CA ALA A 402 -3.37 6.02 -14.34
C ALA A 402 -3.31 4.89 -15.38
N MET A 403 -2.16 4.28 -15.60
CA MET A 403 -2.04 3.10 -16.48
C MET A 403 -2.79 1.89 -15.94
N MET A 404 -2.68 1.60 -14.66
CA MET A 404 -3.42 0.49 -14.02
C MET A 404 -4.94 0.67 -14.16
N LEU A 405 -5.44 1.89 -14.12
CA LEU A 405 -6.84 2.21 -14.33
C LEU A 405 -7.25 2.22 -15.82
N GLN A 406 -6.33 2.58 -16.73
CA GLN A 406 -6.60 2.72 -18.18
C GLN A 406 -6.47 1.42 -18.97
N VAL A 407 -5.97 0.34 -18.39
CA VAL A 407 -5.95 -0.99 -19.06
C VAL A 407 -7.34 -1.40 -19.56
N ASN A 408 -8.41 -0.80 -19.02
CA ASN A 408 -9.80 -1.04 -19.41
C ASN A 408 -10.41 -0.02 -20.39
N THR A 409 -9.74 1.10 -20.73
CA THR A 409 -10.31 2.13 -21.61
C THR A 409 -9.39 2.48 -22.78
N ALA A 410 -9.70 1.90 -23.90
CA ALA A 410 -9.62 2.38 -25.28
C ALA A 410 -8.62 3.52 -25.62
N ASN A 411 -7.33 3.18 -25.75
CA ASN A 411 -6.50 3.73 -26.81
C ASN A 411 -5.66 2.59 -27.42
N ARG A 412 -6.34 1.68 -28.06
CA ARG A 412 -5.82 0.45 -28.69
C ARG A 412 -4.97 0.69 -29.96
N ASN A 413 -4.76 1.93 -30.38
CA ASN A 413 -4.31 2.17 -31.75
C ASN A 413 -2.82 2.49 -31.92
N GLN A 414 -1.96 2.47 -30.86
CA GLN A 414 -0.56 2.82 -31.08
C GLN A 414 0.49 2.03 -30.28
N LYS A 415 0.14 1.21 -29.31
CA LYS A 415 1.12 0.35 -28.60
C LYS A 415 0.70 -1.11 -28.63
N THR A 416 1.67 -1.99 -28.85
CA THR A 416 1.42 -3.43 -28.77
C THR A 416 1.16 -3.85 -27.32
N ALA A 417 0.38 -4.93 -27.11
CA ALA A 417 0.13 -5.44 -25.77
C ALA A 417 1.43 -5.77 -25.02
N THR A 418 2.48 -6.16 -25.72
CA THR A 418 3.81 -6.44 -25.19
C THR A 418 4.51 -5.19 -24.68
N GLU A 419 4.47 -4.08 -25.44
CA GLU A 419 5.06 -2.79 -25.01
C GLU A 419 4.35 -2.21 -23.79
N VAL A 420 3.04 -2.38 -23.70
CA VAL A 420 2.26 -1.93 -22.50
C VAL A 420 2.65 -2.78 -21.30
N ALA A 421 2.80 -4.10 -21.46
CA ALA A 421 3.22 -4.99 -20.38
C ALA A 421 4.65 -4.70 -19.90
N GLU A 422 5.60 -4.43 -20.81
CA GLU A 422 6.97 -4.07 -20.47
C GLU A 422 7.06 -2.72 -19.73
N LEU A 423 6.31 -1.71 -20.18
CA LEU A 423 6.25 -0.41 -19.52
C LEU A 423 5.61 -0.49 -18.14
N SER A 424 4.57 -1.31 -17.96
CA SER A 424 3.96 -1.52 -16.63
C SER A 424 4.93 -2.23 -15.69
N ALA A 425 5.64 -3.24 -16.18
CA ALA A 425 6.64 -3.99 -15.42
C ALA A 425 7.81 -3.11 -14.95
N GLU A 426 8.32 -2.22 -15.83
CA GLU A 426 9.39 -1.27 -15.50
C GLU A 426 8.92 -0.29 -14.40
N LYS A 427 7.71 0.25 -14.54
CA LYS A 427 7.15 1.21 -13.57
C LYS A 427 6.83 0.58 -12.22
N VAL A 428 6.31 -0.66 -12.20
CA VAL A 428 6.08 -1.42 -10.96
C VAL A 428 7.40 -1.69 -10.23
N THR A 429 8.49 -1.91 -10.95
CA THR A 429 9.82 -2.12 -10.36
C THR A 429 10.29 -0.87 -9.59
N LEU A 430 9.92 0.35 -10.03
CA LEU A 430 10.23 1.59 -9.31
C LEU A 430 9.50 1.72 -7.97
N LEU A 431 8.38 1.03 -7.78
CA LEU A 431 7.66 0.96 -6.50
C LEU A 431 8.30 -0.03 -5.50
N GLY A 432 9.27 -0.84 -5.92
CA GLY A 432 9.87 -1.89 -5.07
C GLY A 432 10.22 -1.43 -3.65
N PRO A 433 10.95 -0.31 -3.45
CA PRO A 433 11.27 0.19 -2.11
C PRO A 433 10.03 0.55 -1.27
N VAL A 434 9.00 1.13 -1.89
CA VAL A 434 7.75 1.49 -1.21
C VAL A 434 6.99 0.23 -0.81
N LEU A 435 6.97 -0.79 -1.68
CA LEU A 435 6.33 -2.08 -1.40
C LEU A 435 6.98 -2.80 -0.23
N THR A 436 8.31 -2.82 -0.14
CA THR A 436 9.01 -3.44 1.00
C THR A 436 8.58 -2.83 2.34
N GLN A 437 8.42 -1.51 2.40
CA GLN A 437 7.97 -0.81 3.60
C GLN A 437 6.49 -1.08 3.92
N MET A 438 5.67 -1.21 2.86
CA MET A 438 4.28 -1.65 3.00
C MET A 438 4.17 -3.07 3.55
N ASP A 439 5.01 -3.97 3.07
CA ASP A 439 5.04 -5.36 3.52
C ASP A 439 5.39 -5.46 5.00
N GLU A 440 6.36 -4.67 5.49
CA GLU A 440 6.68 -4.61 6.92
C GLU A 440 5.50 -4.13 7.76
N PHE A 441 4.82 -3.07 7.30
CA PHE A 441 3.61 -2.55 7.95
C PHE A 441 2.49 -3.59 7.97
N LEU A 442 2.18 -4.18 6.81
CA LEU A 442 1.11 -5.17 6.67
C LEU A 442 1.42 -6.46 7.45
N THR A 443 2.68 -6.88 7.50
CA THR A 443 3.11 -8.01 8.34
C THR A 443 2.81 -7.73 9.81
N SER A 444 3.09 -6.50 10.30
CA SER A 444 2.75 -6.12 11.67
C SER A 444 1.23 -6.12 11.93
N VAL A 445 0.42 -5.74 10.93
CA VAL A 445 -1.05 -5.80 11.01
C VAL A 445 -1.52 -7.26 11.07
N ILE A 446 -1.02 -8.11 10.16
CA ILE A 446 -1.42 -9.51 10.07
C ILE A 446 -1.00 -10.27 11.34
N ASP A 447 0.20 -10.03 11.88
CA ASP A 447 0.66 -10.65 13.14
C ASP A 447 -0.25 -10.27 14.31
N GLY A 448 -0.63 -9.00 14.42
CA GLY A 448 -1.57 -8.54 15.44
C GLY A 448 -2.94 -9.22 15.33
N VAL A 449 -3.51 -9.26 14.13
CA VAL A 449 -4.79 -9.91 13.84
C VAL A 449 -4.72 -11.42 14.10
N PHE A 450 -3.67 -12.07 13.63
CA PHE A 450 -3.45 -13.50 13.80
C PHE A 450 -3.39 -13.89 15.28
N ARG A 451 -2.67 -13.14 16.11
CA ARG A 451 -2.58 -13.39 17.55
C ARG A 451 -3.91 -13.20 18.27
N ILE A 452 -4.69 -12.18 17.91
CA ILE A 452 -6.03 -11.98 18.45
C ILE A 452 -6.92 -13.18 18.09
N LEU A 453 -6.92 -13.62 16.83
CA LEU A 453 -7.76 -14.73 16.37
C LEU A 453 -7.37 -16.08 16.99
N ILE A 454 -6.09 -16.32 17.25
CA ILE A 454 -5.63 -17.51 17.99
C ILE A 454 -6.12 -17.45 19.45
N GLU A 455 -5.93 -16.33 20.14
CA GLU A 455 -6.37 -16.16 21.53
C GLU A 455 -7.89 -16.30 21.68
N ASP A 456 -8.65 -15.89 20.67
CA ASP A 456 -10.10 -16.01 20.61
C ASP A 456 -10.58 -17.42 20.20
N GLY A 457 -9.65 -18.30 19.76
CA GLY A 457 -9.96 -19.64 19.27
C GLY A 457 -10.67 -19.65 17.90
N ALA A 458 -10.67 -18.53 17.16
CA ALA A 458 -11.27 -18.44 15.84
C ALA A 458 -10.47 -19.21 14.78
N ILE A 459 -9.14 -19.25 14.94
CA ILE A 459 -8.25 -20.14 14.19
C ILE A 459 -8.10 -21.40 15.04
N GLY A 460 -8.36 -22.58 14.45
CA GLY A 460 -8.20 -23.86 15.16
C GLY A 460 -6.78 -24.08 15.68
N GLU A 461 -6.65 -25.04 16.60
CA GLU A 461 -5.35 -25.37 17.21
C GLU A 461 -4.27 -25.64 16.13
N PRO A 462 -3.06 -25.09 16.32
CA PRO A 462 -1.97 -25.30 15.36
C PRO A 462 -1.55 -26.77 15.33
N PRO A 463 -1.20 -27.32 14.17
CA PRO A 463 -0.69 -28.68 14.03
C PRO A 463 0.57 -28.92 14.88
N GLU A 464 0.79 -30.19 15.28
CA GLU A 464 1.94 -30.59 16.12
C GLU A 464 3.29 -30.17 15.51
N VAL A 465 3.40 -30.13 14.19
CA VAL A 465 4.61 -29.74 13.45
C VAL A 465 4.99 -28.27 13.72
N LEU A 466 4.00 -27.38 13.90
CA LEU A 466 4.25 -25.99 14.31
C LEU A 466 4.60 -25.87 15.80
N MET A 467 4.03 -26.75 16.63
CA MET A 467 4.31 -26.76 18.06
C MET A 467 5.68 -27.35 18.39
N SER A 468 6.17 -28.30 17.59
CA SER A 468 7.51 -28.89 17.73
C SER A 468 8.64 -27.96 17.28
N GLY A 469 8.33 -26.95 16.46
CA GLY A 469 9.30 -26.02 15.90
C GLY A 469 9.99 -26.54 14.62
N ASP A 470 9.47 -27.61 14.00
CA ASP A 470 10.00 -28.18 12.75
C ASP A 470 9.53 -27.38 11.52
N ALA A 471 8.46 -26.60 11.65
CA ALA A 471 7.98 -25.68 10.64
C ALA A 471 7.76 -24.28 11.23
N ASP A 472 7.90 -23.27 10.39
CA ASP A 472 7.56 -21.88 10.66
C ASP A 472 6.49 -21.42 9.68
N ILE A 473 5.87 -20.29 9.94
CA ILE A 473 4.88 -19.69 9.06
C ILE A 473 5.37 -18.34 8.57
N SER A 474 5.09 -18.04 7.32
CA SER A 474 5.40 -16.73 6.73
C SER A 474 4.19 -16.18 5.99
N VAL A 475 4.13 -14.84 5.90
CA VAL A 475 3.10 -14.16 5.12
C VAL A 475 3.62 -13.96 3.70
N GLU A 476 2.89 -14.42 2.71
CA GLU A 476 3.13 -14.14 1.30
C GLU A 476 2.08 -13.16 0.79
N TYR A 477 2.54 -12.09 0.13
CA TYR A 477 1.65 -11.09 -0.46
C TYR A 477 1.27 -11.48 -1.88
N THR A 478 -0.03 -11.64 -2.12
CA THR A 478 -0.61 -12.06 -3.42
C THR A 478 -1.37 -10.93 -4.11
N SER A 479 -1.21 -9.70 -3.64
CA SER A 479 -1.88 -8.53 -4.20
C SER A 479 -1.52 -8.30 -5.66
N THR A 480 -2.34 -7.53 -6.39
CA THR A 480 -2.18 -7.28 -7.82
C THR A 480 -0.80 -6.72 -8.17
N ILE A 481 -0.30 -5.74 -7.40
CA ILE A 481 1.02 -5.14 -7.63
C ILE A 481 2.15 -6.16 -7.38
N HIS A 482 2.06 -6.97 -6.31
CA HIS A 482 3.05 -8.01 -6.03
C HIS A 482 3.04 -9.12 -7.10
N ALA A 483 1.83 -9.50 -7.55
CA ALA A 483 1.68 -10.46 -8.63
C ALA A 483 2.29 -9.94 -9.94
N GLU A 484 2.02 -8.69 -10.32
CA GLU A 484 2.60 -8.06 -11.50
C GLU A 484 4.13 -7.94 -11.41
N MET A 485 4.68 -7.56 -10.26
CA MET A 485 6.12 -7.46 -10.05
C MET A 485 6.80 -8.84 -10.18
N ARG A 486 6.23 -9.88 -9.56
CA ARG A 486 6.73 -11.26 -9.71
C ARG A 486 6.57 -11.77 -11.14
N ALA A 487 5.43 -11.45 -11.76
CA ALA A 487 5.15 -11.79 -13.16
C ALA A 487 6.18 -11.17 -14.10
N ALA A 488 6.46 -9.88 -13.94
CA ALA A 488 7.43 -9.14 -14.73
C ALA A 488 8.81 -9.79 -14.71
N LEU A 489 9.31 -10.15 -13.52
CA LEU A 489 10.62 -10.77 -13.35
C LEU A 489 10.66 -12.19 -13.94
N LYS A 490 9.65 -13.02 -13.65
CA LYS A 490 9.57 -14.40 -14.16
C LYS A 490 9.35 -14.44 -15.67
N MET A 491 8.45 -13.62 -16.21
CA MET A 491 8.17 -13.58 -17.64
C MET A 491 9.36 -13.06 -18.45
N ARG A 492 10.11 -12.09 -17.92
CA ARG A 492 11.35 -11.63 -18.56
C ARG A 492 12.38 -12.75 -18.66
N ALA A 493 12.56 -13.52 -17.60
CA ALA A 493 13.45 -14.69 -17.60
C ALA A 493 12.99 -15.77 -18.59
N ILE A 494 11.68 -16.09 -18.61
CA ILE A 494 11.09 -17.07 -19.54
C ILE A 494 11.25 -16.60 -21.00
N ASN A 495 10.90 -15.35 -21.29
CA ASN A 495 11.03 -14.79 -22.64
C ASN A 495 12.49 -14.80 -23.12
N MET A 496 13.43 -14.43 -22.25
CA MET A 496 14.87 -14.45 -22.56
C MET A 496 15.35 -15.89 -22.82
N LEU A 497 14.88 -16.88 -22.04
CA LEU A 497 15.16 -18.31 -22.27
C LEU A 497 14.62 -18.79 -23.61
N ILE A 498 13.38 -18.47 -23.95
CA ILE A 498 12.75 -18.83 -25.22
C ILE A 498 13.48 -18.19 -26.39
N GLU A 499 13.80 -16.90 -26.29
CA GLU A 499 14.52 -16.16 -27.34
C GLU A 499 15.92 -16.72 -27.56
N MET A 500 16.70 -16.95 -26.51
CA MET A 500 18.03 -17.56 -26.60
C MET A 500 17.98 -18.97 -27.19
N THR A 501 16.98 -19.76 -26.81
CA THR A 501 16.85 -21.14 -27.31
C THR A 501 16.39 -21.16 -28.74
N THR A 502 15.51 -20.25 -29.12
CA THR A 502 15.08 -20.10 -30.53
C THR A 502 16.23 -19.69 -31.44
N MET A 503 17.12 -18.81 -30.94
CA MET A 503 18.35 -18.42 -31.67
C MET A 503 19.35 -19.58 -31.79
N LEU A 504 19.45 -20.45 -30.80
CA LEU A 504 20.38 -21.57 -30.76
C LEU A 504 19.85 -22.81 -31.49
N ALA A 505 18.53 -23.01 -31.58
CA ALA A 505 17.88 -24.17 -32.17
C ALA A 505 18.33 -24.49 -33.61
N PRO A 506 18.55 -23.51 -34.52
CA PRO A 506 19.05 -23.80 -35.87
C PRO A 506 20.46 -24.39 -35.90
N ALA A 507 21.30 -24.02 -34.93
CA ALA A 507 22.69 -24.45 -34.84
C ALA A 507 22.86 -25.75 -34.01
N LYS A 508 22.05 -25.94 -32.99
CA LYS A 508 22.05 -27.08 -32.05
C LYS A 508 20.63 -27.44 -31.63
N PRO A 509 19.94 -28.35 -32.38
CA PRO A 509 18.55 -28.74 -32.03
C PRO A 509 18.37 -29.32 -30.62
N GLY A 510 19.39 -29.98 -30.06
CA GLY A 510 19.38 -30.51 -28.71
C GLY A 510 19.37 -29.44 -27.58
N ALA A 511 19.43 -28.13 -27.93
CA ALA A 511 19.26 -27.07 -26.95
C ALA A 511 17.80 -26.98 -26.43
N LEU A 512 16.82 -27.39 -27.23
CA LEU A 512 15.41 -27.44 -26.85
C LEU A 512 15.10 -28.53 -25.82
N ASP A 513 15.90 -29.62 -25.79
CA ASP A 513 15.68 -30.73 -24.85
C ASP A 513 15.90 -30.34 -23.35
N LYS A 514 16.49 -29.20 -23.11
CA LYS A 514 16.70 -28.66 -21.74
C LYS A 514 15.52 -27.83 -21.23
N ILE A 515 14.57 -27.47 -22.08
CA ILE A 515 13.41 -26.68 -21.68
C ILE A 515 12.28 -27.61 -21.26
N ASP A 516 11.83 -27.47 -20.04
CA ASP A 516 10.61 -28.09 -19.56
C ASP A 516 9.42 -27.18 -19.91
N GLU A 517 8.76 -27.52 -21.03
CA GLU A 517 7.61 -26.80 -21.56
C GLU A 517 6.42 -26.81 -20.57
N ASP A 518 6.22 -27.92 -19.87
CA ASP A 518 5.13 -28.10 -18.92
C ASP A 518 5.34 -27.24 -17.70
N HIS A 519 6.59 -27.16 -17.19
CA HIS A 519 6.93 -26.30 -16.07
C HIS A 519 6.80 -24.80 -16.42
N ILE A 520 7.12 -24.41 -17.65
CA ILE A 520 6.89 -23.02 -18.12
C ILE A 520 5.40 -22.71 -18.14
N ILE A 521 4.56 -23.58 -18.71
CA ILE A 521 3.12 -23.40 -18.77
C ILE A 521 2.52 -23.32 -17.35
N ASP A 522 2.92 -24.21 -16.46
CA ASP A 522 2.48 -24.22 -15.06
C ASP A 522 2.92 -22.93 -14.33
N THR A 523 4.13 -22.44 -14.61
CA THR A 523 4.63 -21.18 -14.04
C THR A 523 3.81 -19.98 -14.54
N VAL A 524 3.48 -19.94 -15.83
CA VAL A 524 2.60 -18.89 -16.41
C VAL A 524 1.20 -18.96 -15.79
N CYS A 525 0.65 -20.16 -15.57
CA CYS A 525 -0.65 -20.33 -14.90
C CYS A 525 -0.63 -19.88 -13.43
N LYS A 526 0.49 -20.10 -12.72
CA LYS A 526 0.67 -19.60 -11.35
C LYS A 526 0.79 -18.07 -11.29
N VAL A 527 1.44 -17.48 -12.29
CA VAL A 527 1.60 -16.02 -12.41
C VAL A 527 0.30 -15.33 -12.82
N TYR A 528 -0.44 -15.94 -13.73
CA TYR A 528 -1.73 -15.45 -14.25
C TYR A 528 -2.83 -16.48 -14.01
N PRO A 529 -3.52 -16.46 -12.86
CA PRO A 529 -4.54 -17.46 -12.53
C PRO A 529 -5.65 -17.61 -13.57
N GLY A 530 -5.96 -16.54 -14.31
CA GLY A 530 -6.89 -16.58 -15.43
C GLY A 530 -6.45 -17.46 -16.60
N ALA A 531 -5.15 -17.69 -16.77
CA ALA A 531 -4.61 -18.57 -17.82
C ALA A 531 -4.87 -20.06 -17.52
N ALA A 532 -5.00 -20.44 -16.26
CA ALA A 532 -5.26 -21.81 -15.84
C ALA A 532 -6.58 -22.37 -16.41
N ALA A 533 -7.57 -21.51 -16.67
CA ALA A 533 -8.83 -21.91 -17.30
C ALA A 533 -8.68 -22.37 -18.74
N PHE A 534 -7.60 -22.01 -19.41
CA PHE A 534 -7.32 -22.37 -20.81
C PHE A 534 -6.36 -23.55 -20.96
N VAL A 535 -5.78 -24.04 -19.86
CA VAL A 535 -4.81 -25.14 -19.86
C VAL A 535 -5.51 -26.44 -19.48
N LYS A 536 -5.26 -27.49 -20.28
CA LYS A 536 -5.81 -28.83 -20.04
C LYS A 536 -5.13 -29.47 -18.83
N LYS A 537 -5.87 -30.32 -18.12
CA LYS A 537 -5.31 -31.07 -16.99
C LYS A 537 -4.17 -32.00 -17.46
N THR A 538 -3.14 -32.11 -16.65
CA THR A 538 -1.94 -32.95 -16.95
C THR A 538 -2.30 -34.37 -17.35
N SER A 539 -3.35 -34.97 -16.74
CA SER A 539 -3.84 -36.28 -17.07
C SER A 539 -4.44 -36.39 -18.50
N GLU A 540 -5.02 -35.31 -19.01
CA GLU A 540 -5.55 -35.26 -20.39
C GLU A 540 -4.42 -35.05 -21.41
N VAL A 541 -3.44 -34.21 -21.05
CA VAL A 541 -2.24 -33.96 -21.86
C VAL A 541 -1.44 -35.25 -22.04
N MET A 542 -1.25 -36.05 -20.98
CA MET A 542 -0.60 -37.36 -21.08
C MET A 542 -1.30 -38.29 -22.03
N LYS A 543 -2.64 -38.40 -21.97
CA LYS A 543 -3.43 -39.21 -22.89
C LYS A 543 -3.27 -38.79 -24.36
N ILE A 544 -3.25 -37.48 -24.60
CA ILE A 544 -3.05 -36.94 -25.96
C ILE A 544 -1.63 -37.25 -26.46
N ARG A 545 -0.61 -37.11 -25.59
CA ARG A 545 0.79 -37.41 -25.92
C ARG A 545 0.97 -38.93 -26.22
N GLU A 546 0.36 -39.80 -25.42
CA GLU A 546 0.38 -41.23 -25.67
C GLU A 546 -0.33 -41.59 -26.99
N ALA A 547 -1.48 -40.98 -27.29
CA ALA A 547 -2.17 -41.22 -28.56
C ALA A 547 -1.31 -40.79 -29.76
N ARG A 548 -0.68 -39.58 -29.69
CA ARG A 548 0.23 -39.12 -30.75
C ARG A 548 1.47 -40.00 -30.92
N SER A 549 2.07 -40.45 -29.81
CA SER A 549 3.24 -41.35 -29.88
C SER A 549 2.88 -42.69 -30.53
N ARG A 550 1.69 -43.25 -30.25
CA ARG A 550 1.17 -44.47 -30.89
C ARG A 550 0.92 -44.26 -32.38
N GLU A 551 0.32 -43.14 -32.78
CA GLU A 551 0.12 -42.79 -34.19
C GLU A 551 1.45 -42.61 -34.93
N GLN A 552 2.44 -41.94 -34.34
CA GLN A 552 3.76 -41.78 -34.93
C GLN A 552 4.49 -43.12 -35.07
N GLN A 553 4.43 -43.99 -34.04
CA GLN A 553 4.99 -45.35 -34.15
C GLN A 553 4.31 -46.18 -35.23
N GLN A 554 2.98 -46.10 -35.37
CA GLN A 554 2.24 -46.76 -36.44
C GLN A 554 2.61 -46.19 -37.82
N ALA A 555 2.77 -44.86 -37.93
CA ALA A 555 3.18 -44.21 -39.18
C ALA A 555 4.59 -44.66 -39.61
N ILE A 556 5.54 -44.71 -38.67
CA ILE A 556 6.92 -45.18 -38.90
C ILE A 556 6.92 -46.67 -39.26
N ALA A 557 6.15 -47.51 -38.55
CA ALA A 557 6.01 -48.91 -38.84
C ALA A 557 5.41 -49.14 -40.25
N ASN A 558 4.38 -48.39 -40.62
CA ASN A 558 3.77 -48.44 -41.96
C ASN A 558 4.75 -47.98 -43.07
N GLN A 559 5.56 -46.94 -42.81
CA GLN A 559 6.63 -46.51 -43.72
C GLN A 559 7.71 -47.58 -43.90
N GLN A 560 8.16 -48.19 -42.81
CA GLN A 560 9.14 -49.29 -42.86
C GLN A 560 8.58 -50.51 -43.60
N LEU A 561 7.29 -50.84 -43.37
CA LEU A 561 6.62 -51.90 -44.06
C LEU A 561 6.50 -51.59 -45.56
N ALA A 562 6.17 -50.39 -45.96
CA ALA A 562 6.10 -49.94 -47.35
C ALA A 562 7.50 -49.94 -48.01
N GLU A 563 8.56 -49.55 -47.30
CA GLU A 563 9.94 -49.68 -47.80
C GLU A 563 10.39 -51.10 -47.90
N MET A 564 10.06 -51.99 -46.96
CA MET A 564 10.33 -53.43 -47.07
C MET A 564 9.60 -54.04 -48.23
N MET A 565 8.30 -53.70 -48.44
CA MET A 565 7.55 -54.19 -49.63
C MET A 565 8.15 -53.65 -50.93
N LYS A 566 8.57 -52.42 -50.99
CA LYS A 566 9.23 -51.83 -52.16
C LYS A 566 10.56 -52.52 -52.45
N ASN A 567 11.36 -52.79 -51.45
CA ASN A 567 12.64 -53.46 -51.52
C ASN A 567 12.42 -54.98 -51.90
N ALA A 568 11.41 -55.60 -51.28
CA ALA A 568 11.02 -56.99 -51.66
C ALA A 568 10.53 -57.09 -53.12
N GLY A 569 9.73 -56.12 -53.58
CA GLY A 569 9.32 -55.99 -54.96
C GLY A 569 10.48 -55.76 -55.95
N ALA A 570 11.42 -54.87 -55.53
CA ALA A 570 12.64 -54.64 -56.33
C ALA A 570 13.56 -55.88 -56.40
N ASN A 571 13.71 -56.58 -55.25
CA ASN A 571 14.48 -57.80 -55.19
C ASN A 571 13.80 -58.95 -55.98
N ALA A 572 12.48 -59.07 -55.89
CA ALA A 572 11.72 -60.03 -56.70
C ALA A 572 11.85 -59.71 -58.18
N LYS A 573 11.82 -58.43 -58.57
CA LYS A 573 12.03 -58.03 -59.97
C LYS A 573 13.47 -58.30 -60.42
N ALA A 574 14.46 -57.98 -59.60
CA ALA A 574 15.87 -58.29 -59.89
C ALA A 574 16.11 -59.79 -60.00
N LEU A 575 15.47 -60.63 -59.15
CA LEU A 575 15.53 -62.11 -59.24
C LEU A 575 14.77 -62.66 -60.48
N SER A 576 13.69 -62.01 -60.94
CA SER A 576 12.97 -62.36 -62.12
C SER A 576 13.72 -62.02 -63.42
N GLU A 577 14.59 -60.99 -63.37
CA GLU A 577 15.44 -60.56 -64.50
C GLU A 577 16.76 -61.34 -64.57
N THR A 578 17.16 -62.04 -63.50
CA THR A 578 18.41 -62.80 -63.45
C THR A 578 18.18 -64.22 -63.95
N HIS A 579 18.71 -64.56 -65.14
CA HIS A 579 18.64 -65.85 -65.74
C HIS A 579 19.67 -66.82 -65.16
N ILE A 580 19.20 -67.95 -64.59
CA ILE A 580 20.07 -69.05 -64.11
C ILE A 580 19.64 -70.32 -64.82
N GLY A 581 20.41 -70.72 -65.81
CA GLY A 581 20.09 -71.94 -66.63
C GLY A 581 18.88 -71.72 -67.53
N ASN A 582 17.92 -72.63 -67.51
CA ASN A 582 16.66 -72.56 -68.32
C ASN A 582 15.45 -71.93 -67.59
N GLY A 583 15.65 -71.25 -66.44
CA GLY A 583 14.59 -70.63 -65.65
C GLY A 583 15.03 -69.37 -65.02
N ASN A 584 14.08 -68.66 -64.36
CA ASN A 584 14.36 -67.39 -63.60
C ASN A 584 14.81 -67.72 -62.18
N ALA A 585 15.71 -66.87 -61.60
CA ALA A 585 16.18 -67.02 -60.23
C ALA A 585 15.01 -67.01 -59.23
N LEU A 586 13.89 -66.34 -59.50
CA LEU A 586 12.67 -66.33 -58.69
C LEU A 586 12.00 -67.73 -58.65
N GLU A 587 11.94 -68.46 -59.77
CA GLU A 587 11.44 -69.82 -59.84
C GLU A 587 12.31 -70.85 -59.12
N ALA A 588 13.63 -70.63 -59.13
CA ALA A 588 14.57 -71.45 -58.38
C ALA A 588 14.45 -71.31 -56.87
N VAL A 589 14.11 -70.15 -56.37
CA VAL A 589 13.90 -69.86 -54.91
C VAL A 589 12.51 -70.34 -54.45
N MET A 590 11.47 -70.22 -55.30
CA MET A 590 10.12 -70.69 -54.98
C MET A 590 9.93 -72.16 -55.21
N GLY A 591 10.67 -72.78 -56.12
CA GLY A 591 10.60 -74.23 -56.41
C GLY A 591 11.45 -75.10 -55.46
N GLY A 592 12.28 -74.53 -54.62
CA GLY A 592 13.06 -75.26 -53.63
C GLY A 592 12.39 -75.44 -52.25
N ALA A 593 11.12 -75.05 -52.11
CA ALA A 593 10.31 -75.21 -50.92
C ALA A 593 9.10 -76.12 -51.11
N ALA A 594 9.24 -77.23 -51.91
CA ALA A 594 8.29 -78.31 -51.98
C ALA A 594 8.96 -79.63 -51.55
#